data_f6b39538f8200cdb91863c33982e6745
#
_entry.id   f6b39538f8200cdb91863c33982e6745
#
_cell.length_a   1.000
_cell.length_b   1.000
_cell.length_c   1.000
_cell.angle_alpha   90.00
_cell.angle_beta   90.00
_cell.angle_gamma   90.00
#
_symmetry.space_group_name_H-M   'P 1'
#
loop_
_entity.id
_entity.type
_entity.pdbx_description
1 polymer ?
#
loop_
_entity_poly.entity_id
_entity_poly.type
_entity_poly.pdbx_seq_one_letter_code
_entity_poly.pdbx_strand_id
1 'polypeptide(L)'
;MSSFRQTLKVQRWDDHRYYHHSLVNQSLHLLSATSFVLTYFLLFWDPAIAALIGWIVSMTSRQIGHFFFEPKGYDLVNEATHEYKEEIKVGYNLRRKAVLLSIWALSPLPLYFRPTFFGMIRPWESALGFVHQIGMCWLFIGVAGVILRSVQLFFVRDLQTGLVWAVKILTDPFHDIKLYHKAPYHLLRGDIDDRMALNHGH
;
A
#
# COMPACT_ATOMS: atom_id res chain seq x y z
N MET A 1 -5.93 26.94 8.16
CA MET A 1 -6.00 25.49 7.84
C MET A 1 -5.78 25.31 6.35
N SER A 2 -4.93 24.38 5.93
CA SER A 2 -4.76 24.02 4.53
C SER A 2 -6.05 23.37 3.98
N SER A 3 -6.37 23.58 2.71
CA SER A 3 -7.54 22.92 2.10
C SER A 3 -7.31 21.40 2.00
N PHE A 4 -8.39 20.60 1.98
CA PHE A 4 -8.33 19.15 1.78
C PHE A 4 -7.46 18.76 0.56
N ARG A 5 -7.64 19.45 -0.56
CA ARG A 5 -6.84 19.23 -1.79
C ARG A 5 -5.36 19.53 -1.57
N GLN A 6 -5.04 20.57 -0.81
CA GLN A 6 -3.65 20.91 -0.52
C GLN A 6 -3.00 19.84 0.37
N THR A 7 -3.69 19.38 1.41
CA THR A 7 -3.21 18.30 2.27
C THR A 7 -2.98 17.00 1.49
N LEU A 8 -3.88 16.64 0.57
CA LEU A 8 -3.71 15.47 -0.30
C LEU A 8 -2.49 15.59 -1.22
N LYS A 9 -2.26 16.77 -1.81
CA LYS A 9 -1.07 17.03 -2.64
C LYS A 9 0.22 16.88 -1.83
N VAL A 10 0.25 17.44 -0.61
CA VAL A 10 1.41 17.33 0.28
C VAL A 10 1.68 15.89 0.66
N GLN A 11 0.68 15.12 1.10
CA GLN A 11 0.87 13.70 1.45
C GLN A 11 1.37 12.86 0.27
N ARG A 12 0.91 13.11 -0.96
CA ARG A 12 1.38 12.42 -2.17
C ARG A 12 2.81 12.82 -2.54
N TRP A 13 3.12 14.12 -2.42
CA TRP A 13 4.46 14.61 -2.68
C TRP A 13 5.46 14.06 -1.68
N ASP A 14 5.12 14.02 -0.38
CA ASP A 14 5.98 13.47 0.67
C ASP A 14 6.23 11.97 0.46
N ASP A 15 5.21 11.20 0.05
CA ASP A 15 5.39 9.80 -0.29
C ASP A 15 6.34 9.62 -1.49
N HIS A 16 6.21 10.43 -2.53
CA HIS A 16 7.07 10.35 -3.70
C HIS A 16 8.52 10.75 -3.36
N ARG A 17 8.71 11.93 -2.80
CA ARG A 17 10.05 12.49 -2.56
C ARG A 17 10.86 11.74 -1.50
N TYR A 18 10.21 11.14 -0.50
CA TYR A 18 10.93 10.45 0.58
C TYR A 18 11.12 8.95 0.34
N TYR A 19 10.23 8.31 -0.42
CA TYR A 19 10.18 6.85 -0.46
C TYR A 19 10.30 6.23 -1.85
N HIS A 20 10.13 7.00 -2.92
CA HIS A 20 10.04 6.45 -4.28
C HIS A 20 11.11 7.00 -5.23
N HIS A 21 12.37 7.09 -4.77
CA HIS A 21 13.50 7.57 -5.60
C HIS A 21 13.92 6.54 -6.65
N SER A 22 13.90 5.24 -6.30
CA SER A 22 14.30 4.17 -7.21
C SER A 22 13.25 3.90 -8.29
N LEU A 23 13.67 3.82 -9.54
CA LEU A 23 12.82 3.45 -10.67
C LEU A 23 12.32 2.00 -10.56
N VAL A 24 13.05 1.12 -9.85
CA VAL A 24 12.58 -0.23 -9.51
C VAL A 24 11.37 -0.13 -8.58
N ASN A 25 11.48 0.69 -7.51
CA ASN A 25 10.37 0.92 -6.59
C ASN A 25 9.16 1.51 -7.31
N GLN A 26 9.36 2.52 -8.16
CA GLN A 26 8.30 3.13 -8.97
C GLN A 26 7.63 2.11 -9.91
N SER A 27 8.40 1.21 -10.54
CA SER A 27 7.87 0.16 -11.42
C SER A 27 7.05 -0.88 -10.65
N LEU A 28 7.47 -1.25 -9.44
CA LEU A 28 6.72 -2.11 -8.54
C LEU A 28 5.42 -1.44 -8.06
N HIS A 29 5.46 -0.12 -7.81
CA HIS A 29 4.27 0.67 -7.51
C HIS A 29 3.32 0.77 -8.69
N LEU A 30 3.83 0.86 -9.93
CA LEU A 30 3.01 0.83 -11.14
C LEU A 30 2.30 -0.53 -11.30
N LEU A 31 3.02 -1.64 -11.10
CA LEU A 31 2.42 -2.99 -11.10
C LEU A 31 1.34 -3.11 -10.03
N SER A 32 1.63 -2.65 -8.81
CA SER A 32 0.66 -2.58 -7.72
C SER A 32 -0.58 -1.78 -8.12
N ALA A 33 -0.39 -0.58 -8.65
CA ALA A 33 -1.46 0.34 -8.99
C ALA A 33 -2.38 -0.21 -10.09
N THR A 34 -1.82 -0.76 -11.16
CA THR A 34 -2.59 -1.37 -12.23
C THR A 34 -3.40 -2.58 -11.75
N SER A 35 -2.79 -3.41 -10.89
CA SER A 35 -3.47 -4.54 -10.28
C SER A 35 -4.58 -4.10 -9.33
N PHE A 36 -4.40 -3.03 -8.53
CA PHE A 36 -5.46 -2.46 -7.69
C PHE A 36 -6.62 -1.90 -8.51
N VAL A 37 -6.37 -1.23 -9.62
CA VAL A 37 -7.45 -0.78 -10.51
C VAL A 37 -8.26 -1.97 -11.02
N LEU A 38 -7.59 -3.06 -11.41
CA LEU A 38 -8.27 -4.31 -11.78
C LEU A 38 -9.12 -4.85 -10.62
N THR A 39 -8.58 -4.86 -9.38
CA THR A 39 -9.34 -5.36 -8.21
C THR A 39 -10.59 -4.52 -7.95
N TYR A 40 -10.58 -3.20 -8.18
CA TYR A 40 -11.78 -2.38 -8.02
C TYR A 40 -12.92 -2.81 -8.95
N PHE A 41 -12.62 -3.19 -10.18
CA PHE A 41 -13.62 -3.75 -11.08
C PHE A 41 -14.08 -5.14 -10.61
N LEU A 42 -13.15 -6.01 -10.21
CA LEU A 42 -13.47 -7.37 -9.78
C LEU A 42 -14.30 -7.43 -8.50
N LEU A 43 -14.24 -6.40 -7.63
CA LEU A 43 -15.08 -6.32 -6.43
C LEU A 43 -16.59 -6.43 -6.73
N PHE A 44 -17.02 -6.04 -7.95
CA PHE A 44 -18.42 -6.11 -8.36
C PHE A 44 -18.83 -7.51 -8.85
N TRP A 45 -17.87 -8.42 -9.15
CA TRP A 45 -18.12 -9.78 -9.61
C TRP A 45 -17.78 -10.82 -8.55
N ASP A 46 -16.55 -10.78 -8.04
CA ASP A 46 -16.06 -11.70 -7.03
C ASP A 46 -15.11 -10.99 -6.07
N PRO A 47 -15.62 -10.54 -4.91
CA PRO A 47 -14.80 -9.85 -3.91
C PRO A 47 -13.64 -10.70 -3.37
N ALA A 48 -13.78 -12.04 -3.33
CA ALA A 48 -12.71 -12.91 -2.87
C ALA A 48 -11.54 -12.94 -3.87
N ILE A 49 -11.82 -13.12 -5.16
CA ILE A 49 -10.80 -13.06 -6.21
C ILE A 49 -10.17 -11.66 -6.27
N ALA A 50 -10.97 -10.60 -6.17
CA ALA A 50 -10.45 -9.24 -6.09
C ALA A 50 -9.44 -9.09 -4.95
N ALA A 51 -9.76 -9.58 -3.75
CA ALA A 51 -8.87 -9.50 -2.60
C ALA A 51 -7.61 -10.36 -2.77
N LEU A 52 -7.73 -11.56 -3.35
CA LEU A 52 -6.56 -12.41 -3.64
C LEU A 52 -5.57 -11.68 -4.57
N ILE A 53 -6.05 -11.09 -5.66
CA ILE A 53 -5.20 -10.31 -6.58
C ILE A 53 -4.64 -9.07 -5.85
N GLY A 54 -5.48 -8.35 -5.12
CA GLY A 54 -5.10 -7.17 -4.35
C GLY A 54 -3.97 -7.45 -3.35
N TRP A 55 -3.97 -8.59 -2.69
CA TRP A 55 -2.93 -8.95 -1.73
C TRP A 55 -1.72 -9.62 -2.39
N ILE A 56 -1.92 -10.66 -3.22
CA ILE A 56 -0.82 -11.44 -3.78
C ILE A 56 -0.03 -10.62 -4.80
N VAL A 57 -0.69 -9.82 -5.62
CA VAL A 57 -0.01 -9.04 -6.65
C VAL A 57 0.21 -7.60 -6.18
N SER A 58 -0.88 -6.87 -5.88
CA SER A 58 -0.79 -5.43 -5.66
C SER A 58 -0.06 -5.09 -4.36
N MET A 59 -0.47 -5.68 -3.24
CA MET A 59 0.18 -5.40 -1.95
C MET A 59 1.60 -5.94 -1.91
N THR A 60 1.83 -7.17 -2.41
CA THR A 60 3.17 -7.77 -2.39
C THR A 60 4.16 -6.96 -3.21
N SER A 61 3.83 -6.56 -4.45
CA SER A 61 4.73 -5.72 -5.27
C SER A 61 5.02 -4.37 -4.60
N ARG A 62 4.02 -3.71 -4.05
CA ARG A 62 4.18 -2.44 -3.31
C ARG A 62 5.09 -2.61 -2.08
N GLN A 63 4.91 -3.68 -1.31
CA GLN A 63 5.73 -3.91 -0.12
C GLN A 63 7.16 -4.31 -0.46
N ILE A 64 7.40 -5.09 -1.50
CA ILE A 64 8.74 -5.36 -2.02
C ILE A 64 9.46 -4.03 -2.32
N GLY A 65 8.79 -3.08 -2.98
CA GLY A 65 9.30 -1.74 -3.21
C GLY A 65 9.77 -1.06 -1.91
N HIS A 66 8.92 -1.02 -0.90
CA HIS A 66 9.22 -0.38 0.37
C HIS A 66 10.28 -1.11 1.22
N PHE A 67 10.30 -2.44 1.23
CA PHE A 67 11.26 -3.19 2.06
C PHE A 67 12.66 -3.25 1.47
N PHE A 68 12.78 -3.31 0.14
CA PHE A 68 14.05 -3.59 -0.53
C PHE A 68 14.62 -2.40 -1.32
N PHE A 69 13.76 -1.49 -1.80
CA PHE A 69 14.18 -0.40 -2.70
C PHE A 69 13.88 1.00 -2.16
N GLU A 70 13.34 1.11 -0.96
CA GLU A 70 13.22 2.39 -0.25
C GLU A 70 14.58 2.77 0.37
N PRO A 71 15.10 3.99 0.16
CA PRO A 71 16.38 4.42 0.75
C PRO A 71 16.33 4.43 2.27
N LYS A 72 17.23 3.67 2.92
CA LYS A 72 17.32 3.55 4.39
C LYS A 72 18.41 4.44 4.99
N GLY A 73 19.31 4.98 4.17
CA GLY A 73 20.35 5.90 4.60
C GLY A 73 19.86 7.34 4.77
N TYR A 74 20.81 8.22 5.04
CA TYR A 74 20.56 9.67 5.00
C TYR A 74 20.18 10.09 3.58
N ASP A 75 19.08 10.79 3.45
CA ASP A 75 18.56 11.29 2.19
C ASP A 75 19.21 12.66 1.92
N LEU A 76 20.23 12.68 1.07
CA LEU A 76 20.97 13.90 0.72
C LEU A 76 20.11 14.92 -0.04
N VAL A 77 19.10 14.46 -0.77
CA VAL A 77 18.23 15.32 -1.57
C VAL A 77 17.23 16.07 -0.71
N ASN A 78 16.65 15.36 0.28
CA ASN A 78 15.64 15.93 1.19
C ASN A 78 16.21 16.28 2.57
N GLU A 79 17.52 16.16 2.77
CA GLU A 79 18.21 16.43 4.03
C GLU A 79 17.56 15.75 5.24
N ALA A 80 17.17 14.48 5.07
CA ALA A 80 16.36 13.74 6.03
C ALA A 80 16.97 12.40 6.44
N THR A 81 16.95 12.08 7.74
CA THR A 81 17.31 10.74 8.23
C THR A 81 16.18 9.74 8.00
N HIS A 82 16.50 8.46 8.01
CA HIS A 82 15.50 7.41 7.89
C HIS A 82 14.50 7.45 9.06
N GLU A 83 14.98 7.70 10.28
CA GLU A 83 14.15 7.83 11.49
C GLU A 83 13.14 8.97 11.34
N TYR A 84 13.59 10.13 10.89
CA TYR A 84 12.70 11.27 10.64
C TYR A 84 11.63 10.93 9.60
N LYS A 85 12.03 10.30 8.48
CA LYS A 85 11.06 9.87 7.44
C LYS A 85 10.01 8.90 7.99
N GLU A 86 10.40 7.94 8.83
CA GLU A 86 9.47 6.99 9.45
C GLU A 86 8.55 7.65 10.50
N GLU A 87 9.02 8.69 11.20
CA GLU A 87 8.22 9.45 12.17
C GLU A 87 7.13 10.29 11.51
N ILE A 88 7.47 11.01 10.44
CA ILE A 88 6.52 11.90 9.75
C ILE A 88 5.53 11.13 8.87
N LYS A 89 5.77 9.85 8.58
CA LYS A 89 4.95 9.02 7.68
C LYS A 89 3.50 8.96 8.14
N VAL A 90 2.60 9.49 7.32
CA VAL A 90 1.16 9.49 7.63
C VAL A 90 0.59 8.06 7.54
N GLY A 91 1.06 7.26 6.60
CA GLY A 91 0.67 5.86 6.44
C GLY A 91 1.24 4.93 7.51
N TYR A 92 1.22 3.65 7.25
CA TYR A 92 1.86 2.66 8.10
C TYR A 92 3.39 2.75 7.95
N ASN A 93 4.11 2.93 9.06
CA ASN A 93 5.56 2.79 9.10
C ASN A 93 5.98 1.32 8.94
N LEU A 94 7.26 1.06 8.75
CA LEU A 94 7.79 -0.26 8.42
C LEU A 94 7.41 -1.34 9.45
N ARG A 95 7.46 -1.01 10.76
CA ARG A 95 7.09 -1.95 11.85
C ARG A 95 5.62 -2.33 11.80
N ARG A 96 4.73 -1.35 11.61
CA ARG A 96 3.27 -1.59 11.51
C ARG A 96 2.92 -2.34 10.23
N LYS A 97 3.62 -2.07 9.12
CA LYS A 97 3.50 -2.86 7.88
C LYS A 97 3.87 -4.32 8.11
N ALA A 98 4.99 -4.60 8.80
CA ALA A 98 5.40 -5.97 9.11
C ALA A 98 4.35 -6.72 9.94
N VAL A 99 3.76 -6.07 10.96
CA VAL A 99 2.67 -6.67 11.76
C VAL A 99 1.45 -6.96 10.89
N LEU A 100 1.00 -6.00 10.07
CA LEU A 100 -0.16 -6.19 9.19
C LEU A 100 0.07 -7.32 8.18
N LEU A 101 1.26 -7.39 7.59
CA LEU A 101 1.63 -8.46 6.66
C LEU A 101 1.72 -9.83 7.34
N SER A 102 2.17 -9.87 8.61
CA SER A 102 2.17 -11.11 9.40
C SER A 102 0.74 -11.59 9.70
N ILE A 103 -0.16 -10.68 10.09
CA ILE A 103 -1.58 -11.00 10.29
C ILE A 103 -2.19 -11.55 8.99
N TRP A 104 -1.95 -10.88 7.87
CA TRP A 104 -2.40 -11.32 6.56
C TRP A 104 -1.86 -12.70 6.21
N ALA A 105 -0.53 -12.92 6.28
CA ALA A 105 0.10 -14.17 5.87
C ALA A 105 -0.30 -15.36 6.77
N LEU A 106 -0.55 -15.10 8.06
CA LEU A 106 -0.95 -16.14 9.03
C LEU A 106 -2.45 -16.39 9.08
N SER A 107 -3.28 -15.48 8.53
CA SER A 107 -4.74 -15.58 8.60
C SER A 107 -5.34 -16.85 7.97
N PRO A 108 -4.74 -17.54 6.98
CA PRO A 108 -5.22 -18.84 6.52
C PRO A 108 -5.17 -19.94 7.58
N LEU A 109 -4.24 -19.87 8.54
CA LEU A 109 -4.09 -20.90 9.56
C LEU A 109 -5.32 -21.04 10.47
N PRO A 110 -5.85 -19.96 11.10
CA PRO A 110 -7.09 -20.05 11.85
C PRO A 110 -8.27 -20.59 11.02
N LEU A 111 -8.38 -20.21 9.75
CA LEU A 111 -9.44 -20.69 8.84
C LEU A 111 -9.28 -22.20 8.55
N TYR A 112 -8.05 -22.67 8.43
CA TYR A 112 -7.78 -24.09 8.20
C TYR A 112 -8.11 -24.95 9.44
N PHE A 113 -7.65 -24.56 10.65
CA PHE A 113 -7.86 -25.32 11.88
C PHE A 113 -9.26 -25.13 12.48
N ARG A 114 -9.96 -24.05 12.16
CA ARG A 114 -11.31 -23.73 12.63
C ARG A 114 -12.18 -23.28 11.46
N PRO A 115 -12.68 -24.24 10.63
CA PRO A 115 -13.39 -23.92 9.38
C PRO A 115 -14.63 -23.04 9.54
N THR A 116 -15.26 -23.06 10.71
CA THR A 116 -16.40 -22.19 11.04
C THR A 116 -15.99 -20.82 11.59
N PHE A 117 -14.68 -20.62 11.82
CA PHE A 117 -14.15 -19.44 12.50
C PHE A 117 -14.99 -19.05 13.72
N PHE A 118 -15.07 -19.98 14.67
CA PHE A 118 -15.85 -19.86 15.91
C PHE A 118 -17.38 -19.69 15.68
N GLY A 119 -17.91 -20.25 14.62
CA GLY A 119 -19.34 -20.20 14.28
C GLY A 119 -19.78 -18.96 13.48
N MET A 120 -18.83 -18.09 13.09
CA MET A 120 -19.13 -16.85 12.35
C MET A 120 -19.30 -17.08 10.85
N ILE A 121 -18.73 -18.15 10.30
CA ILE A 121 -18.77 -18.45 8.86
C ILE A 121 -19.16 -19.91 8.63
N ARG A 122 -19.65 -20.23 7.45
CA ARG A 122 -19.91 -21.62 7.03
C ARG A 122 -18.58 -22.32 6.76
N PRO A 123 -18.44 -23.61 7.12
CA PRO A 123 -17.22 -24.35 6.84
C PRO A 123 -17.03 -24.49 5.33
N TRP A 124 -15.76 -24.49 4.90
CA TRP A 124 -15.42 -24.79 3.52
C TRP A 124 -15.56 -26.30 3.24
N GLU A 125 -16.07 -26.64 2.05
CA GLU A 125 -16.32 -28.02 1.63
C GLU A 125 -15.34 -28.50 0.55
N SER A 126 -14.52 -27.59 -0.01
CA SER A 126 -13.56 -27.87 -1.06
C SER A 126 -12.34 -26.95 -0.96
N ALA A 127 -11.24 -27.34 -1.61
CA ALA A 127 -10.05 -26.49 -1.69
C ALA A 127 -10.35 -25.11 -2.30
N LEU A 128 -11.20 -25.05 -3.32
CA LEU A 128 -11.63 -23.77 -3.92
C LEU A 128 -12.46 -22.95 -2.94
N GLY A 129 -13.35 -23.58 -2.17
CA GLY A 129 -14.11 -22.92 -1.10
C GLY A 129 -13.17 -22.35 -0.02
N PHE A 130 -12.13 -23.07 0.36
CA PHE A 130 -11.11 -22.58 1.28
C PHE A 130 -10.38 -21.34 0.73
N VAL A 131 -9.92 -21.39 -0.52
CA VAL A 131 -9.26 -20.24 -1.17
C VAL A 131 -10.19 -19.03 -1.24
N HIS A 132 -11.46 -19.24 -1.55
CA HIS A 132 -12.48 -18.17 -1.55
C HIS A 132 -12.65 -17.54 -0.15
N GLN A 133 -12.69 -18.37 0.90
CA GLN A 133 -12.76 -17.85 2.29
C GLN A 133 -11.50 -17.07 2.68
N ILE A 134 -10.30 -17.50 2.24
CA ILE A 134 -9.07 -16.73 2.40
C ILE A 134 -9.22 -15.35 1.75
N GLY A 135 -9.71 -15.30 0.51
CA GLY A 135 -9.95 -14.04 -0.21
C GLY A 135 -10.87 -13.11 0.57
N MET A 136 -12.00 -13.62 1.07
CA MET A 136 -12.93 -12.83 1.88
C MET A 136 -12.32 -12.35 3.20
N CYS A 137 -11.53 -13.20 3.88
CA CYS A 137 -10.78 -12.82 5.07
C CYS A 137 -9.76 -11.69 4.75
N TRP A 138 -9.06 -11.78 3.64
CA TRP A 138 -8.12 -10.77 3.21
C TRP A 138 -8.77 -9.45 2.80
N LEU A 139 -9.97 -9.49 2.21
CA LEU A 139 -10.76 -8.30 1.98
C LEU A 139 -11.08 -7.59 3.30
N PHE A 140 -11.55 -8.36 4.29
CA PHE A 140 -11.84 -7.83 5.62
C PHE A 140 -10.60 -7.21 6.28
N ILE A 141 -9.45 -7.90 6.24
CA ILE A 141 -8.18 -7.39 6.79
C ILE A 141 -7.77 -6.08 6.09
N GLY A 142 -7.91 -6.00 4.76
CA GLY A 142 -7.59 -4.80 3.99
C GLY A 142 -8.47 -3.62 4.36
N VAL A 143 -9.78 -3.81 4.39
CA VAL A 143 -10.76 -2.78 4.78
C VAL A 143 -10.54 -2.34 6.23
N ALA A 144 -10.39 -3.30 7.14
CA ALA A 144 -10.12 -3.03 8.55
C ALA A 144 -8.82 -2.25 8.74
N GLY A 145 -7.74 -2.59 8.01
CA GLY A 145 -6.47 -1.88 8.04
C GLY A 145 -6.62 -0.41 7.63
N VAL A 146 -7.40 -0.11 6.60
CA VAL A 146 -7.68 1.27 6.17
C VAL A 146 -8.50 2.01 7.22
N ILE A 147 -9.57 1.40 7.73
CA ILE A 147 -10.45 2.04 8.73
C ILE A 147 -9.66 2.31 10.03
N LEU A 148 -8.99 1.30 10.57
CA LEU A 148 -8.23 1.41 11.83
C LEU A 148 -7.16 2.50 11.75
N ARG A 149 -6.42 2.58 10.63
CA ARG A 149 -5.42 3.64 10.46
C ARG A 149 -6.05 5.02 10.34
N SER A 150 -7.15 5.14 9.60
CA SER A 150 -7.88 6.43 9.47
C SER A 150 -8.35 6.92 10.83
N VAL A 151 -8.99 6.04 11.61
CA VAL A 151 -9.47 6.36 12.97
C VAL A 151 -8.29 6.70 13.89
N GLN A 152 -7.20 5.93 13.84
CA GLN A 152 -6.00 6.25 14.62
C GLN A 152 -5.46 7.65 14.30
N LEU A 153 -5.46 8.04 13.02
CA LEU A 153 -4.99 9.37 12.60
C LEU A 153 -5.88 10.50 13.14
N PHE A 154 -7.18 10.28 13.33
CA PHE A 154 -8.07 11.26 13.95
C PHE A 154 -7.61 11.67 15.36
N PHE A 155 -7.06 10.71 16.13
CA PHE A 155 -6.59 10.94 17.49
C PHE A 155 -5.13 11.38 17.57
N VAL A 156 -4.28 10.89 16.65
CA VAL A 156 -2.82 11.14 16.69
C VAL A 156 -2.44 12.43 15.94
N ARG A 157 -3.24 12.83 14.97
CA ARG A 157 -3.05 14.03 14.15
C ARG A 157 -4.32 14.89 14.22
N ASP A 158 -5.19 14.77 13.25
CA ASP A 158 -6.48 15.47 13.14
C ASP A 158 -7.42 14.74 12.20
N LEU A 159 -8.70 15.08 12.23
CA LEU A 159 -9.75 14.48 11.40
C LEU A 159 -9.45 14.63 9.90
N GLN A 160 -9.01 15.83 9.48
CA GLN A 160 -8.71 16.09 8.07
C GLN A 160 -7.59 15.19 7.56
N THR A 161 -6.51 15.04 8.33
CA THR A 161 -5.37 14.18 7.97
C THR A 161 -5.80 12.73 7.77
N GLY A 162 -6.64 12.18 8.64
CA GLY A 162 -7.13 10.81 8.53
C GLY A 162 -8.07 10.62 7.35
N LEU A 163 -8.99 11.54 7.10
CA LEU A 163 -9.89 11.49 5.93
C LEU A 163 -9.12 11.63 4.62
N VAL A 164 -8.16 12.56 4.56
CA VAL A 164 -7.29 12.73 3.39
C VAL A 164 -6.50 11.45 3.13
N TRP A 165 -5.96 10.82 4.19
CA TRP A 165 -5.21 9.57 4.03
C TRP A 165 -6.10 8.43 3.50
N ALA A 166 -7.34 8.29 3.99
CA ALA A 166 -8.28 7.29 3.48
C ALA A 166 -8.58 7.51 1.98
N VAL A 167 -8.90 8.75 1.59
CA VAL A 167 -9.12 9.12 0.18
C VAL A 167 -7.85 8.89 -0.66
N LYS A 168 -6.68 9.22 -0.09
CA LYS A 168 -5.39 8.98 -0.74
C LYS A 168 -5.22 7.51 -1.09
N ILE A 169 -5.35 6.60 -0.10
CA ILE A 169 -5.18 5.16 -0.31
C ILE A 169 -6.09 4.61 -1.40
N LEU A 170 -7.36 5.04 -1.43
CA LEU A 170 -8.33 4.61 -2.44
C LEU A 170 -8.06 5.18 -3.83
N THR A 171 -7.44 6.34 -3.93
CA THR A 171 -7.21 7.03 -5.20
C THR A 171 -5.76 7.00 -5.69
N ASP A 172 -4.81 6.59 -4.85
CA ASP A 172 -3.39 6.44 -5.22
C ASP A 172 -3.16 5.50 -6.39
N PRO A 173 -3.90 4.38 -6.60
CA PRO A 173 -3.67 3.56 -7.78
C PRO A 173 -3.78 4.35 -9.09
N PHE A 174 -4.75 5.25 -9.22
CA PHE A 174 -4.89 6.11 -10.40
C PHE A 174 -3.80 7.17 -10.49
N HIS A 175 -3.37 7.70 -9.35
CA HIS A 175 -2.28 8.67 -9.26
C HIS A 175 -0.94 8.03 -9.61
N ASP A 176 -0.64 6.86 -9.06
CA ASP A 176 0.62 6.13 -9.26
C ASP A 176 0.77 5.69 -10.73
N ILE A 177 -0.31 5.23 -11.39
CA ILE A 177 -0.27 4.95 -12.83
C ILE A 177 0.15 6.20 -13.61
N LYS A 178 -0.47 7.35 -13.32
CA LYS A 178 -0.12 8.59 -13.99
C LYS A 178 1.33 9.01 -13.72
N LEU A 179 1.82 8.81 -12.51
CA LEU A 179 3.14 9.25 -12.09
C LEU A 179 4.25 8.32 -12.59
N TYR A 180 4.04 7.00 -12.47
CA TYR A 180 5.10 6.00 -12.65
C TYR A 180 5.04 5.24 -13.99
N HIS A 181 4.12 5.55 -14.91
CA HIS A 181 3.98 4.81 -16.17
C HIS A 181 5.25 4.76 -17.02
N LYS A 182 6.16 5.72 -16.87
CA LYS A 182 7.44 5.76 -17.60
C LYS A 182 8.59 5.05 -16.90
N ALA A 183 8.46 4.71 -15.61
CA ALA A 183 9.53 4.12 -14.82
C ALA A 183 10.11 2.83 -15.44
N PRO A 184 9.31 1.85 -15.92
CA PRO A 184 9.84 0.65 -16.57
C PRO A 184 10.66 0.97 -17.84
N TYR A 185 10.25 1.98 -18.60
CA TYR A 185 10.98 2.39 -19.80
C TYR A 185 12.36 2.97 -19.47
N HIS A 186 12.46 3.80 -18.42
CA HIS A 186 13.75 4.32 -17.95
C HIS A 186 14.65 3.23 -17.40
N LEU A 187 14.08 2.24 -16.66
CA LEU A 187 14.85 1.07 -16.23
C LEU A 187 15.44 0.28 -17.39
N LEU A 188 14.70 0.05 -18.46
CA LEU A 188 15.20 -0.64 -19.66
C LEU A 188 16.33 0.13 -20.35
N ARG A 189 16.46 1.43 -20.11
CA ARG A 189 17.57 2.27 -20.58
C ARG A 189 18.79 2.27 -19.66
N GLY A 190 18.69 1.57 -18.51
CA GLY A 190 19.78 1.51 -17.53
C GLY A 190 19.75 2.63 -16.48
N ASP A 191 18.72 3.49 -16.48
CA ASP A 191 18.53 4.44 -15.38
C ASP A 191 18.04 3.66 -14.15
N ILE A 192 18.61 3.91 -12.96
CA ILE A 192 18.22 3.22 -11.72
C ILE A 192 17.41 4.14 -10.82
N ASP A 193 17.78 5.43 -10.77
CA ASP A 193 17.15 6.45 -9.94
C ASP A 193 16.39 7.47 -10.76
N ASP A 194 15.38 8.06 -10.16
CA ASP A 194 14.59 9.12 -10.77
C ASP A 194 15.42 10.40 -10.85
N ARG A 195 15.61 10.92 -12.06
CA ARG A 195 16.35 12.17 -12.30
C ARG A 195 15.74 13.37 -11.58
N MET A 196 14.43 13.37 -11.33
CA MET A 196 13.79 14.45 -10.56
C MET A 196 14.21 14.44 -9.09
N ALA A 197 14.51 13.27 -8.52
CA ALA A 197 15.07 13.14 -7.18
C ALA A 197 16.52 13.68 -7.10
N LEU A 198 17.24 13.64 -8.22
CA LEU A 198 18.63 14.11 -8.31
C LEU A 198 18.75 15.63 -8.61
N ASN A 199 17.73 16.24 -9.25
CA ASN A 199 17.79 17.62 -9.72
C ASN A 199 17.30 18.67 -8.71
N HIS A 200 16.88 18.31 -7.53
CA HIS A 200 16.53 19.26 -6.45
C HIS A 200 17.71 19.57 -5.51
N GLY A 201 18.93 19.20 -5.90
CA GLY A 201 20.18 19.48 -5.19
C GLY A 201 20.98 20.67 -5.72
N HIS A 202 20.33 21.66 -6.39
CA HIS A 202 20.95 22.93 -6.80
C HIS A 202 20.06 24.11 -6.47
#